data_c66be0da82f41febc043f4bebd8d51c3
#
_entry.id   c66be0da82f41febc043f4bebd8d51c3
#
_cell.length_a   1.000
_cell.length_b   1.000
_cell.length_c   1.000
_cell.angle_alpha   90.00
_cell.angle_beta   90.00
_cell.angle_gamma   90.00
#
_symmetry.space_group_name_H-M   'P 1'
#
loop_
_entity.id
_entity.type
_entity.pdbx_description
1 polymer ?
#
loop_
_entity_poly.entity_id
_entity_poly.type
_entity_poly.pdbx_seq_one_letter_code
_entity_poly.pdbx_strand_id
1 'polypeptide(L)'
;EEKHILLTSAGYPQDYLDLHYDCPLCKDTGFVNGSKCRCFKQAAIDLLYNQSNIKKILLLENFSNFNYDWYSEDYIDPVSGISALENIVNVTKNVNSFLSDFPSGDNLLFYGDTGVGKTFLTHCIASELLGKGYSVLYLSAIDLFDLFSKYAFDNDSEADYRDVFSQILDCEL
;
A
#
# COMPACT_ATOMS: atom_id res chain seq x y z
N GLU A 1 40.56 6.87 5.72
CA GLU A 1 41.31 5.64 6.12
C GLU A 1 41.52 5.56 7.64
N GLU A 2 42.07 6.56 8.34
CA GLU A 2 42.27 6.55 9.79
C GLU A 2 40.97 6.31 10.59
N LYS A 3 39.83 6.92 10.22
CA LYS A 3 38.51 6.73 10.86
C LYS A 3 38.06 5.25 10.84
N HIS A 4 38.25 4.56 9.75
CA HIS A 4 37.85 3.14 9.61
C HIS A 4 38.75 2.22 10.44
N ILE A 5 40.07 2.54 10.54
CA ILE A 5 41.00 1.79 11.34
C ILE A 5 40.67 1.93 12.84
N LEU A 6 40.31 3.14 13.28
CA LEU A 6 39.92 3.39 14.68
C LEU A 6 38.63 2.67 15.06
N LEU A 7 37.61 2.68 14.16
CA LEU A 7 36.36 1.97 14.40
C LEU A 7 36.56 0.46 14.51
N THR A 8 37.29 -0.14 13.56
CA THR A 8 37.54 -1.59 13.57
C THR A 8 38.42 -2.03 14.75
N SER A 9 39.40 -1.21 15.14
CA SER A 9 40.25 -1.50 16.34
C SER A 9 39.46 -1.42 17.64
N ALA A 10 38.38 -0.62 17.68
CA ALA A 10 37.46 -0.50 18.80
C ALA A 10 36.33 -1.52 18.78
N GLY A 11 36.29 -2.43 17.79
CA GLY A 11 35.28 -3.48 17.65
C GLY A 11 33.97 -3.02 16.97
N TYR A 12 33.95 -1.85 16.35
CA TYR A 12 32.81 -1.33 15.62
C TYR A 12 32.92 -1.65 14.13
N PRO A 13 31.78 -1.83 13.40
CA PRO A 13 31.79 -1.96 11.95
C PRO A 13 32.28 -0.67 11.28
N GLN A 14 32.81 -0.78 10.06
CA GLN A 14 33.41 0.37 9.35
C GLN A 14 32.39 1.48 9.05
N ASP A 15 31.12 1.13 8.89
CA ASP A 15 29.99 2.01 8.61
C ASP A 15 29.24 2.48 9.87
N TYR A 16 29.77 2.21 11.06
CA TYR A 16 29.11 2.54 12.33
C TYR A 16 28.71 4.01 12.47
N LEU A 17 29.46 4.91 11.88
CA LEU A 17 29.19 6.36 11.89
C LEU A 17 28.46 6.85 10.63
N ASP A 18 28.12 5.94 9.72
CA ASP A 18 27.37 6.34 8.52
C ASP A 18 25.90 6.54 8.87
N LEU A 19 25.31 7.57 8.28
CA LEU A 19 23.91 7.86 8.50
C LEU A 19 23.05 6.83 7.77
N HIS A 20 22.23 6.09 8.52
CA HIS A 20 21.22 5.21 7.98
C HIS A 20 19.90 5.98 7.89
N TYR A 21 19.27 5.93 6.73
CA TYR A 21 18.00 6.61 6.49
C TYR A 21 16.90 5.59 6.29
N ASP A 22 15.75 5.78 6.94
CA ASP A 22 14.54 4.97 6.74
C ASP A 22 13.99 5.18 5.33
N CYS A 23 14.05 6.41 4.84
CA CYS A 23 13.67 6.75 3.47
C CYS A 23 14.90 7.13 2.63
N PRO A 24 15.35 6.27 1.71
CA PRO A 24 16.51 6.56 0.87
C PRO A 24 16.27 7.70 -0.13
N LEU A 25 15.00 7.99 -0.47
CA LEU A 25 14.65 9.04 -1.45
C LEU A 25 14.85 10.44 -0.90
N CYS A 26 14.35 10.72 0.30
CA CYS A 26 14.44 12.06 0.90
C CYS A 26 15.47 12.14 2.02
N LYS A 27 16.10 11.02 2.39
CA LYS A 27 17.02 10.93 3.53
C LYS A 27 16.38 11.50 4.82
N ASP A 28 15.14 11.07 5.09
CA ASP A 28 14.30 11.41 6.25
C ASP A 28 13.94 12.89 6.39
N THR A 29 14.20 13.70 5.38
CA THR A 29 13.78 15.12 5.37
C THR A 29 12.29 15.31 5.09
N GLY A 30 11.60 14.28 4.58
CA GLY A 30 10.20 14.34 4.17
C GLY A 30 9.96 15.06 2.83
N PHE A 31 10.99 15.62 2.19
CA PHE A 31 10.87 16.41 0.96
C PHE A 31 11.91 15.99 -0.09
N VAL A 32 11.49 16.02 -1.37
CA VAL A 32 12.34 15.83 -2.54
C VAL A 32 12.04 16.94 -3.53
N ASN A 33 13.05 17.73 -3.90
CA ASN A 33 12.92 18.86 -4.84
C ASN A 33 11.79 19.84 -4.49
N GLY A 34 11.57 20.09 -3.18
CA GLY A 34 10.53 21.01 -2.70
C GLY A 34 9.11 20.40 -2.61
N SER A 35 8.92 19.15 -3.05
CA SER A 35 7.66 18.44 -2.96
C SER A 35 7.68 17.43 -1.81
N LYS A 36 6.49 17.13 -1.21
CA LYS A 36 6.36 16.10 -0.16
C LYS A 36 6.80 14.74 -0.69
N CYS A 37 7.70 14.09 0.02
CA CYS A 37 8.13 12.71 -0.28
C CYS A 37 7.01 11.72 0.00
N ARG A 38 7.02 10.58 -0.69
CA ARG A 38 6.06 9.47 -0.45
C ARG A 38 6.04 9.00 1.00
N CYS A 39 7.20 8.92 1.67
CA CYS A 39 7.26 8.56 3.09
C CYS A 39 6.51 9.57 3.99
N PHE A 40 6.59 10.86 3.67
CA PHE A 40 5.84 11.90 4.38
C PHE A 40 4.33 11.77 4.14
N LYS A 41 3.92 11.55 2.89
CA LYS A 41 2.51 11.31 2.54
C LYS A 41 1.95 10.10 3.29
N GLN A 42 2.68 8.97 3.28
CA GLN A 42 2.25 7.76 3.99
C GLN A 42 2.17 7.97 5.51
N ALA A 43 3.14 8.67 6.11
CA ALA A 43 3.09 8.97 7.55
C ALA A 43 1.87 9.83 7.92
N ALA A 44 1.51 10.79 7.08
CA ALA A 44 0.32 11.60 7.26
C ALA A 44 -0.97 10.76 7.15
N ILE A 45 -1.06 9.87 6.16
CA ILE A 45 -2.18 8.93 5.99
C ILE A 45 -2.30 8.01 7.22
N ASP A 46 -1.20 7.42 7.66
CA ASP A 46 -1.16 6.53 8.83
C ASP A 46 -1.67 7.23 10.09
N LEU A 47 -1.32 8.51 10.26
CA LEU A 47 -1.72 9.30 11.41
C LEU A 47 -3.20 9.69 11.37
N LEU A 48 -3.67 10.20 10.24
CA LEU A 48 -5.03 10.72 10.09
C LEU A 48 -6.10 9.62 10.08
N TYR A 49 -5.78 8.49 9.45
CA TYR A 49 -6.76 7.42 9.23
C TYR A 49 -6.54 6.20 10.13
N ASN A 50 -5.64 6.30 11.12
CA ASN A 50 -5.31 5.22 12.04
C ASN A 50 -5.00 3.89 11.32
N GLN A 51 -4.30 3.96 10.19
CA GLN A 51 -3.98 2.81 9.33
C GLN A 51 -2.90 1.88 9.91
N SER A 52 -2.48 2.12 11.16
CA SER A 52 -1.49 1.28 11.83
C SER A 52 -1.87 -0.21 11.89
N ASN A 53 -3.17 -0.52 11.90
CA ASN A 53 -3.65 -1.91 11.94
C ASN A 53 -3.49 -2.61 10.59
N ILE A 54 -3.58 -1.90 9.45
CA ILE A 54 -3.44 -2.54 8.15
C ILE A 54 -2.02 -3.08 7.96
N LYS A 55 -0.99 -2.39 8.43
CA LYS A 55 0.40 -2.85 8.33
C LYS A 55 0.60 -4.25 8.94
N LYS A 56 -0.09 -4.56 10.05
CA LYS A 56 -0.04 -5.88 10.66
C LYS A 56 -0.73 -6.94 9.80
N ILE A 57 -1.85 -6.58 9.17
CA ILE A 57 -2.58 -7.46 8.26
C ILE A 57 -1.73 -7.77 7.02
N LEU A 58 -1.06 -6.76 6.46
CA LEU A 58 -0.22 -6.92 5.27
C LEU A 58 1.00 -7.83 5.50
N LEU A 59 1.46 -8.01 6.74
CA LEU A 59 2.49 -9.01 7.06
C LEU A 59 1.98 -10.44 6.86
N LEU A 60 0.68 -10.67 7.01
CA LEU A 60 0.03 -11.97 6.88
C LEU A 60 -0.62 -12.14 5.50
N GLU A 61 -1.22 -11.09 4.98
CA GLU A 61 -1.97 -11.08 3.72
C GLU A 61 -1.15 -10.36 2.64
N ASN A 62 -0.29 -11.12 1.98
CA ASN A 62 0.60 -10.69 0.91
C ASN A 62 0.80 -11.83 -0.11
N PHE A 63 1.43 -11.56 -1.25
CA PHE A 63 1.63 -12.57 -2.30
C PHE A 63 2.47 -13.77 -1.86
N SER A 64 3.37 -13.62 -0.87
CA SER A 64 4.15 -14.75 -0.37
C SER A 64 3.30 -15.78 0.38
N ASN A 65 2.16 -15.35 0.91
CA ASN A 65 1.20 -16.19 1.64
C ASN A 65 -0.03 -16.53 0.79
N PHE A 66 -0.09 -16.07 -0.46
CA PHE A 66 -1.18 -16.41 -1.36
C PHE A 66 -1.09 -17.86 -1.79
N ASN A 67 -2.16 -18.64 -1.54
CA ASN A 67 -2.18 -20.07 -1.86
C ASN A 67 -3.27 -20.39 -2.89
N TYR A 68 -2.84 -20.92 -4.05
CA TYR A 68 -3.72 -21.34 -5.14
C TYR A 68 -4.48 -22.64 -4.81
N ASP A 69 -4.01 -23.48 -3.88
CA ASP A 69 -4.65 -24.75 -3.51
C ASP A 69 -6.06 -24.57 -2.90
N TRP A 70 -6.41 -23.34 -2.51
CA TRP A 70 -7.76 -23.01 -2.03
C TRP A 70 -8.79 -22.92 -3.17
N TYR A 71 -8.37 -22.93 -4.42
CA TYR A 71 -9.22 -22.79 -5.59
C TYR A 71 -9.33 -24.13 -6.33
N SER A 72 -10.57 -24.63 -6.47
CA SER A 72 -10.81 -25.94 -7.07
C SER A 72 -10.59 -25.93 -8.59
N GLU A 73 -9.95 -26.98 -9.10
CA GLU A 73 -9.89 -27.28 -10.53
C GLU A 73 -11.17 -27.95 -11.04
N ASP A 74 -11.86 -28.70 -10.16
CA ASP A 74 -13.02 -29.50 -10.52
C ASP A 74 -14.32 -28.66 -10.63
N TYR A 75 -14.37 -27.53 -9.93
CA TYR A 75 -15.52 -26.63 -10.02
C TYR A 75 -15.39 -25.71 -11.25
N ILE A 76 -16.20 -26.00 -12.24
CA ILE A 76 -16.31 -25.20 -13.47
C ILE A 76 -17.54 -24.28 -13.32
N ASP A 77 -17.33 -22.99 -13.42
CA ASP A 77 -18.43 -22.01 -13.41
C ASP A 77 -19.25 -22.15 -14.70
N PRO A 78 -20.58 -22.37 -14.59
CA PRO A 78 -21.43 -22.63 -15.76
C PRO A 78 -21.56 -21.43 -16.70
N VAL A 79 -21.26 -20.22 -16.24
CA VAL A 79 -21.35 -18.98 -17.03
C VAL A 79 -20.08 -18.72 -17.83
N SER A 80 -18.93 -18.77 -17.14
CA SER A 80 -17.63 -18.48 -17.76
C SER A 80 -16.99 -19.69 -18.42
N GLY A 81 -17.35 -20.92 -18.00
CA GLY A 81 -16.79 -22.16 -18.51
C GLY A 81 -15.37 -22.46 -18.04
N ILE A 82 -14.84 -21.70 -17.07
CA ILE A 82 -13.50 -21.90 -16.51
C ILE A 82 -13.55 -22.36 -15.05
N SER A 83 -12.48 -23.01 -14.58
CA SER A 83 -12.40 -23.44 -13.19
C SER A 83 -12.10 -22.28 -12.25
N ALA A 84 -12.38 -22.46 -10.95
CA ALA A 84 -12.03 -21.47 -9.93
C ALA A 84 -10.53 -21.19 -9.91
N LEU A 85 -9.70 -22.22 -10.08
CA LEU A 85 -8.25 -22.08 -10.18
C LEU A 85 -7.83 -21.30 -11.43
N GLU A 86 -8.37 -21.62 -12.58
CA GLU A 86 -8.07 -20.92 -13.84
C GLU A 86 -8.48 -19.43 -13.74
N ASN A 87 -9.64 -19.15 -13.13
CA ASN A 87 -10.10 -17.79 -12.89
C ASN A 87 -9.12 -17.01 -12.02
N ILE A 88 -8.70 -17.55 -10.86
CA ILE A 88 -7.79 -16.82 -9.96
C ILE A 88 -6.40 -16.63 -10.58
N VAL A 89 -5.92 -17.57 -11.40
CA VAL A 89 -4.68 -17.40 -12.17
C VAL A 89 -4.80 -16.24 -13.16
N ASN A 90 -5.93 -16.08 -13.82
CA ASN A 90 -6.19 -14.96 -14.74
C ASN A 90 -6.30 -13.63 -13.96
N VAL A 91 -7.00 -13.62 -12.83
CA VAL A 91 -7.10 -12.45 -11.95
C VAL A 91 -5.71 -12.01 -11.48
N THR A 92 -4.88 -12.93 -11.00
CA THR A 92 -3.51 -12.61 -10.54
C THR A 92 -2.60 -12.12 -11.66
N LYS A 93 -2.78 -12.58 -12.90
CA LYS A 93 -2.08 -12.01 -14.07
C LYS A 93 -2.46 -10.55 -14.28
N ASN A 94 -3.75 -10.22 -14.22
CA ASN A 94 -4.23 -8.84 -14.35
C ASN A 94 -3.71 -7.94 -13.21
N VAL A 95 -3.67 -8.46 -11.98
CA VAL A 95 -3.09 -7.75 -10.84
C VAL A 95 -1.60 -7.49 -11.06
N ASN A 96 -0.84 -8.47 -11.55
CA ASN A 96 0.58 -8.28 -11.86
C ASN A 96 0.82 -7.24 -12.97
N SER A 97 -0.04 -7.22 -13.99
CA SER A 97 0.00 -6.18 -15.03
C SER A 97 -0.24 -4.80 -14.42
N PHE A 98 -1.29 -4.67 -13.60
CA PHE A 98 -1.58 -3.43 -12.86
C PHE A 98 -0.37 -2.95 -12.04
N LEU A 99 0.25 -3.84 -11.25
CA LEU A 99 1.42 -3.52 -10.43
C LEU A 99 2.67 -3.12 -11.25
N SER A 100 2.78 -3.62 -12.47
CA SER A 100 3.86 -3.30 -13.40
C SER A 100 3.68 -1.92 -14.03
N ASP A 101 2.44 -1.55 -14.33
CA ASP A 101 2.08 -0.31 -15.01
C ASP A 101 1.84 0.86 -14.03
N PHE A 102 1.73 0.54 -12.72
CA PHE A 102 1.45 1.55 -11.69
C PHE A 102 2.57 2.61 -11.60
N PRO A 103 2.25 3.90 -11.49
CA PRO A 103 0.92 4.51 -11.24
C PRO A 103 0.13 4.93 -12.49
N SER A 104 0.60 4.62 -13.68
CA SER A 104 0.03 5.09 -14.95
C SER A 104 -1.03 4.15 -15.56
N GLY A 105 -1.32 3.03 -14.90
CA GLY A 105 -2.29 2.04 -15.36
C GLY A 105 -3.74 2.39 -15.03
N ASP A 106 -4.64 1.48 -15.43
CA ASP A 106 -6.06 1.57 -15.14
C ASP A 106 -6.38 1.22 -13.69
N ASN A 107 -7.61 1.53 -13.25
CA ASN A 107 -8.11 1.12 -11.94
C ASN A 107 -8.50 -0.36 -11.94
N LEU A 108 -8.43 -1.01 -10.75
CA LEU A 108 -8.91 -2.37 -10.55
C LEU A 108 -10.26 -2.38 -9.82
N LEU A 109 -11.19 -3.19 -10.31
CA LEU A 109 -12.45 -3.49 -9.65
C LEU A 109 -12.56 -5.01 -9.41
N PHE A 110 -12.58 -5.43 -8.14
CA PHE A 110 -12.85 -6.81 -7.75
C PHE A 110 -14.32 -6.99 -7.42
N TYR A 111 -14.97 -7.95 -8.06
CA TYR A 111 -16.37 -8.32 -7.78
C TYR A 111 -16.49 -9.85 -7.69
N GLY A 112 -17.56 -10.33 -7.05
CA GLY A 112 -17.84 -11.75 -6.84
C GLY A 112 -18.33 -12.02 -5.43
N ASP A 113 -18.59 -13.28 -5.11
CA ASP A 113 -19.16 -13.73 -3.83
C ASP A 113 -18.25 -13.47 -2.63
N THR A 114 -18.84 -13.53 -1.44
CA THR A 114 -18.07 -13.42 -0.19
C THR A 114 -17.13 -14.61 -0.04
N GLY A 115 -15.91 -14.36 0.42
CA GLY A 115 -14.93 -15.43 0.71
C GLY A 115 -14.04 -15.84 -0.47
N VAL A 116 -14.22 -15.29 -1.69
CA VAL A 116 -13.43 -15.66 -2.87
C VAL A 116 -12.03 -15.00 -2.92
N GLY A 117 -11.61 -14.29 -1.87
CA GLY A 117 -10.25 -13.73 -1.78
C GLY A 117 -10.07 -12.29 -2.24
N LYS A 118 -11.14 -11.53 -2.53
CA LYS A 118 -11.05 -10.13 -2.99
C LYS A 118 -10.23 -9.25 -2.04
N THR A 119 -10.57 -9.28 -0.75
CA THR A 119 -9.87 -8.49 0.29
C THR A 119 -8.42 -8.92 0.42
N PHE A 120 -8.14 -10.23 0.36
CA PHE A 120 -6.76 -10.72 0.39
C PHE A 120 -5.94 -10.17 -0.78
N LEU A 121 -6.49 -10.16 -2.00
CA LEU A 121 -5.82 -9.59 -3.17
C LEU A 121 -5.59 -8.07 -3.05
N THR A 122 -6.56 -7.32 -2.51
CA THR A 122 -6.34 -5.88 -2.26
C THR A 122 -5.23 -5.64 -1.24
N HIS A 123 -5.13 -6.48 -0.21
CA HIS A 123 -4.02 -6.44 0.75
C HIS A 123 -2.67 -6.81 0.09
N CYS A 124 -2.64 -7.81 -0.79
CA CYS A 124 -1.44 -8.14 -1.57
C CYS A 124 -0.95 -6.95 -2.40
N ILE A 125 -1.86 -6.26 -3.10
CA ILE A 125 -1.55 -5.07 -3.89
C ILE A 125 -1.01 -3.95 -2.99
N ALA A 126 -1.70 -3.66 -1.89
CA ALA A 126 -1.29 -2.64 -0.92
C ALA A 126 0.11 -2.94 -0.36
N SER A 127 0.38 -4.19 0.02
CA SER A 127 1.68 -4.63 0.54
C SER A 127 2.79 -4.42 -0.49
N GLU A 128 2.55 -4.79 -1.75
CA GLU A 128 3.52 -4.66 -2.82
C GLU A 128 3.85 -3.19 -3.14
N LEU A 129 2.82 -2.33 -3.20
CA LEU A 129 3.00 -0.91 -3.50
C LEU A 129 3.66 -0.15 -2.35
N LEU A 130 3.31 -0.45 -1.09
CA LEU A 130 4.01 0.07 0.08
C LEU A 130 5.49 -0.35 0.07
N GLY A 131 5.77 -1.61 -0.27
CA GLY A 131 7.14 -2.12 -0.41
C GLY A 131 7.94 -1.39 -1.51
N LYS A 132 7.29 -0.93 -2.57
CA LYS A 132 7.86 -0.09 -3.64
C LYS A 132 7.93 1.40 -3.26
N GLY A 133 7.47 1.77 -2.06
CA GLY A 133 7.52 3.14 -1.52
C GLY A 133 6.41 4.05 -2.02
N TYR A 134 5.33 3.50 -2.60
CA TYR A 134 4.12 4.28 -2.91
C TYR A 134 3.28 4.51 -1.65
N SER A 135 2.52 5.61 -1.62
CA SER A 135 1.53 5.85 -0.57
C SER A 135 0.24 5.07 -0.87
N VAL A 136 -0.31 4.45 0.16
CA VAL A 136 -1.53 3.64 0.06
C VAL A 136 -2.53 4.06 1.14
N LEU A 137 -3.75 4.36 0.73
CA LEU A 137 -4.87 4.67 1.59
C LEU A 137 -5.93 3.57 1.48
N TYR A 138 -6.16 2.85 2.58
CA TYR A 138 -7.17 1.79 2.64
C TYR A 138 -8.36 2.25 3.48
N LEU A 139 -9.52 2.35 2.86
CA LEU A 139 -10.76 2.80 3.51
C LEU A 139 -11.89 1.81 3.25
N SER A 140 -12.76 1.63 4.24
CA SER A 140 -14.08 1.04 3.96
C SER A 140 -14.96 2.05 3.24
N ALA A 141 -15.99 1.57 2.53
CA ALA A 141 -16.96 2.46 1.89
C ALA A 141 -17.65 3.37 2.93
N ILE A 142 -17.91 2.86 4.13
CA ILE A 142 -18.53 3.62 5.22
C ILE A 142 -17.61 4.77 5.65
N ASP A 143 -16.33 4.48 5.92
CA ASP A 143 -15.36 5.49 6.31
C ASP A 143 -15.21 6.57 5.24
N LEU A 144 -15.19 6.18 3.96
CA LEU A 144 -15.12 7.09 2.84
C LEU A 144 -16.34 8.01 2.76
N PHE A 145 -17.56 7.46 2.91
CA PHE A 145 -18.79 8.25 2.91
C PHE A 145 -18.89 9.17 4.13
N ASP A 146 -18.49 8.73 5.31
CA ASP A 146 -18.43 9.55 6.52
C ASP A 146 -17.48 10.74 6.33
N LEU A 147 -16.37 10.50 5.68
CA LEU A 147 -15.37 11.52 5.37
C LEU A 147 -15.91 12.56 4.38
N PHE A 148 -16.58 12.12 3.30
CA PHE A 148 -17.23 13.00 2.34
C PHE A 148 -18.39 13.78 2.96
N SER A 149 -19.17 13.16 3.85
CA SER A 149 -20.29 13.82 4.55
C SER A 149 -19.77 14.94 5.44
N LYS A 150 -18.72 14.69 6.19
CA LYS A 150 -18.07 15.73 7.01
C LYS A 150 -17.55 16.89 6.16
N TYR A 151 -16.89 16.57 5.03
CA TYR A 151 -16.40 17.60 4.10
C TYR A 151 -17.53 18.46 3.49
N ALA A 152 -18.69 17.84 3.16
CA ALA A 152 -19.79 18.51 2.49
C ALA A 152 -20.66 19.36 3.43
N PHE A 153 -20.77 19.01 4.71
CA PHE A 153 -21.78 19.57 5.62
C PHE A 153 -21.21 20.29 6.86
N ASP A 154 -19.91 20.20 7.13
CA ASP A 154 -19.28 20.79 8.32
C ASP A 154 -18.66 22.14 7.97
N ASN A 155 -19.40 23.22 8.28
CA ASN A 155 -19.01 24.61 7.99
C ASN A 155 -17.99 25.20 8.99
N ASP A 156 -17.74 24.54 10.14
CA ASP A 156 -16.96 25.13 11.23
C ASP A 156 -15.46 24.84 11.19
N SER A 157 -15.01 23.94 10.30
CA SER A 157 -13.61 23.52 10.21
C SER A 157 -13.08 23.39 8.77
N GLU A 158 -13.43 24.37 7.91
CA GLU A 158 -13.09 24.33 6.46
C GLU A 158 -11.60 24.06 6.15
N ALA A 159 -10.67 24.50 6.99
CA ALA A 159 -9.24 24.35 6.72
C ALA A 159 -8.75 22.92 6.93
N ASP A 160 -9.14 22.28 8.05
CA ASP A 160 -8.64 20.95 8.40
C ASP A 160 -9.17 19.85 7.44
N TYR A 161 -10.44 19.94 7.03
CA TYR A 161 -11.04 18.94 6.13
C TYR A 161 -10.56 19.09 4.67
N ARG A 162 -10.25 20.29 4.21
CA ARG A 162 -9.65 20.50 2.88
C ARG A 162 -8.28 19.84 2.77
N ASP A 163 -7.48 19.95 3.83
CA ASP A 163 -6.16 19.33 3.88
C ASP A 163 -6.26 17.80 3.90
N VAL A 164 -7.21 17.24 4.66
CA VAL A 164 -7.48 15.80 4.70
C VAL A 164 -7.96 15.28 3.34
N PHE A 165 -8.91 15.98 2.72
CA PHE A 165 -9.42 15.59 1.40
C PHE A 165 -8.37 15.72 0.30
N SER A 166 -7.53 16.75 0.33
CA SER A 166 -6.43 16.88 -0.62
C SER A 166 -5.45 15.73 -0.52
N GLN A 167 -5.22 15.20 0.69
CA GLN A 167 -4.32 14.05 0.88
C GLN A 167 -4.89 12.75 0.30
N ILE A 168 -6.22 12.55 0.31
CA ILE A 168 -6.84 11.43 -0.39
C ILE A 168 -6.60 11.54 -1.88
N LEU A 169 -6.80 12.73 -2.46
CA LEU A 169 -6.60 12.98 -3.89
C LEU A 169 -5.11 12.89 -4.31
N ASP A 170 -4.20 13.16 -3.39
CA ASP A 170 -2.76 13.10 -3.62
C ASP A 170 -2.16 11.70 -3.36
N CYS A 171 -2.96 10.75 -2.84
CA CYS A 171 -2.52 9.37 -2.63
C CYS A 171 -2.35 8.66 -3.97
N GLU A 172 -1.32 7.81 -4.08
CA GLU A 172 -1.09 7.08 -5.32
C GLU A 172 -2.04 5.88 -5.49
N LEU A 173 -2.50 5.23 -4.37
CA LEU A 173 -3.47 4.12 -4.35
C LEU A 173 -4.48 4.31 -3.24
#